data_4f72a43cefd348c2ae0d7725839cde7a
#
_entry.id   4f72a43cefd348c2ae0d7725839cde7a
#
_cell.length_a   1.000
_cell.length_b   1.000
_cell.length_c   1.000
_cell.angle_alpha   90.00
_cell.angle_beta   90.00
_cell.angle_gamma   90.00
#
_symmetry.space_group_name_H-M   'P 1'
#
loop_
_entity.id
_entity.type
_entity.pdbx_description
1 polymer ?
#
loop_
_entity_poly.entity_id
_entity_poly.type
_entity_poly.pdbx_seq_one_letter_code
_entity_poly.pdbx_strand_id
1 'polypeptide(L)'
;VGSLRNVLTGALLGALFSGNLCATPAPADHGLAIEQGHFMLDGKPLRIISGEMHYARVPREYWRARLKMAKAMGLNTITTYVFWNAHEATPGHYDFTGQNDVAEFIREAQQEGLYVILRPGPYVCSEWEFGGFPAWLLKDPNTQVRSTDPKFMEPAQRWLHRLGQELAPLQLSRGGNIIAVQVENEYGSFGKDNSPYLQQIRRDIVDSGFDNSLLFTSDSAEQPGSLPGLLKVINFGAGHAQEKFAKLHTWQSTGPYMAGEYWVGWFDHWGAPHHVADPKKVAGELTWMLQQGYSVNFYMFHGGTSFGWMNGANWDDDNYQPDVTSYDYDSPLDESGRPTPKYDAVRQVIAKETGATLPPVPATPPTQAIDGIKLDEAVSLWDVLPAPMASRELKTMEALDQAYGDILYRKRVATDASGELRVGGLHDYAQVYVNGKRVGTLDRRLKQDRLSLKLTKGDTLDLLVQNDGRINFGEKLLAERKGILGSVTLQGKALQDWQIYSLPFNDSSALHYTPGPCRHAPCFYHGTFNAPVSGSAAADTFLDTAGLGKGFVWLNGHPLGRTWSIGPQRTLYVPGVWLKPSGNQIVVLDLLVEGQPVLATHKQPMLGTPTAPMP
;
A
#
# COMPACT_ATOMS: atom_id res chain seq x y z
N VAL A 1 92.20 16.29 8.16
CA VAL A 1 92.10 17.72 7.99
C VAL A 1 90.67 18.13 8.24
N GLY A 2 90.28 18.50 9.34
CA GLY A 2 90.03 19.74 10.00
C GLY A 2 88.61 20.16 9.74
N SER A 3 87.79 20.72 10.56
CA SER A 3 87.86 21.19 11.91
C SER A 3 86.49 21.70 12.33
N LEU A 4 86.20 21.56 13.63
CA LEU A 4 85.57 22.53 14.53
C LEU A 4 84.13 23.03 14.28
N ARG A 5 83.21 22.62 15.17
CA ARG A 5 82.65 23.36 16.36
C ARG A 5 81.86 24.61 16.04
N ASN A 6 80.57 24.59 16.47
CA ASN A 6 80.10 25.45 17.60
C ASN A 6 78.77 25.02 18.17
N VAL A 7 78.73 24.93 19.50
CA VAL A 7 77.58 24.73 20.39
C VAL A 7 76.95 26.10 20.64
N LEU A 8 75.65 26.20 20.51
CA LEU A 8 74.86 27.30 21.09
C LEU A 8 73.68 26.73 21.83
N THR A 9 73.74 26.81 23.11
CA THR A 9 72.73 26.58 24.09
C THR A 9 71.66 27.68 24.00
N GLY A 10 70.41 27.31 23.66
CA GLY A 10 69.27 28.20 23.72
C GLY A 10 68.25 27.62 24.70
N ALA A 11 68.08 28.32 25.83
CA ALA A 11 67.08 28.02 26.84
C ALA A 11 65.64 28.33 26.29
N LEU A 12 64.79 27.31 26.15
CA LEU A 12 63.37 27.52 25.90
C LEU A 12 62.63 27.64 27.20
N LEU A 13 62.10 28.84 27.48
CA LEU A 13 61.05 29.05 28.48
C LEU A 13 59.77 28.35 27.98
N GLY A 14 59.33 27.32 28.70
CA GLY A 14 58.04 26.70 28.50
C GLY A 14 56.93 27.58 29.12
N ALA A 15 56.14 28.22 28.28
CA ALA A 15 54.88 28.83 28.67
C ALA A 15 53.81 27.73 28.72
N LEU A 16 53.40 27.35 29.93
CA LEU A 16 52.23 26.51 30.16
C LEU A 16 50.97 27.33 29.84
N PHE A 17 50.42 27.17 28.65
CA PHE A 17 49.06 27.56 28.34
C PHE A 17 48.14 26.50 28.92
N SER A 18 47.55 26.79 30.09
CA SER A 18 46.37 26.10 30.61
C SER A 18 45.18 26.47 29.73
N GLY A 19 45.02 25.74 28.62
CA GLY A 19 43.79 25.82 27.84
C GLY A 19 42.65 25.23 28.67
N ASN A 20 41.78 26.06 29.18
CA ASN A 20 40.47 25.63 29.59
C ASN A 20 39.76 25.04 28.35
N LEU A 21 39.72 23.74 28.26
CA LEU A 21 38.79 23.02 27.42
C LEU A 21 37.40 23.36 28.00
N CYS A 22 36.74 24.39 27.44
CA CYS A 22 35.32 24.48 27.53
C CYS A 22 34.76 23.15 26.96
N ALA A 23 34.34 22.27 27.86
CA ALA A 23 33.48 21.16 27.48
C ALA A 23 32.27 21.77 26.76
N THR A 24 32.16 21.56 25.47
CA THR A 24 30.90 21.79 24.75
C THR A 24 29.85 21.03 25.53
N PRO A 25 28.75 21.70 25.96
CA PRO A 25 27.65 21.00 26.61
C PRO A 25 27.25 19.86 25.67
N ALA A 26 27.05 18.67 26.23
CA ALA A 26 26.44 17.57 25.50
C ALA A 26 25.19 18.12 24.82
N PRO A 27 24.93 17.80 23.53
CA PRO A 27 23.72 18.25 22.87
C PRO A 27 22.55 17.89 23.79
N ALA A 28 21.72 18.88 24.10
CA ALA A 28 20.46 18.63 24.80
C ALA A 28 19.76 17.48 24.07
N ASP A 29 19.16 16.54 24.82
CA ASP A 29 18.45 15.40 24.23
C ASP A 29 17.35 15.93 23.31
N HIS A 30 17.67 16.07 22.02
CA HIS A 30 16.69 16.44 21.00
C HIS A 30 15.73 15.27 20.84
N GLY A 31 14.46 15.47 21.19
CA GLY A 31 13.48 14.41 21.10
C GLY A 31 12.09 14.85 21.50
N LEU A 32 11.12 14.02 21.12
CA LEU A 32 9.75 14.16 21.57
C LEU A 32 9.59 13.41 22.91
N ALA A 33 9.20 14.15 23.96
CA ALA A 33 8.91 13.61 25.29
C ALA A 33 7.43 13.81 25.66
N ILE A 34 6.99 13.13 26.71
CA ILE A 34 5.69 13.36 27.34
C ILE A 34 5.95 13.92 28.73
N GLU A 35 5.51 15.15 28.97
CA GLU A 35 5.62 15.82 30.28
C GLU A 35 4.29 16.43 30.66
N GLN A 36 3.85 16.15 31.87
CA GLN A 36 2.58 16.68 32.41
C GLN A 36 1.36 16.48 31.49
N GLY A 37 1.34 15.36 30.76
CA GLY A 37 0.24 15.05 29.86
C GLY A 37 0.27 15.77 28.50
N HIS A 38 1.40 16.32 28.10
CA HIS A 38 1.59 17.03 26.84
C HIS A 38 2.78 16.45 26.06
N PHE A 39 2.69 16.50 24.74
CA PHE A 39 3.87 16.32 23.90
C PHE A 39 4.79 17.54 24.06
N MET A 40 6.05 17.27 24.36
CA MET A 40 7.11 18.27 24.50
C MET A 40 8.21 17.97 23.49
N LEU A 41 8.51 18.92 22.63
CA LEU A 41 9.64 18.84 21.70
C LEU A 41 10.72 19.83 22.16
N ASP A 42 11.90 19.32 22.52
CA ASP A 42 13.01 20.14 23.05
C ASP A 42 12.56 21.06 24.19
N GLY A 43 11.74 20.53 25.10
CA GLY A 43 11.21 21.26 26.27
C GLY A 43 10.11 22.29 25.95
N LYS A 44 9.58 22.30 24.70
CA LYS A 44 8.46 23.17 24.31
C LYS A 44 7.21 22.36 23.98
N PRO A 45 6.02 22.83 24.38
CA PRO A 45 4.80 22.13 23.99
C PRO A 45 4.65 22.01 22.47
N LEU A 46 4.36 20.81 21.99
CA LEU A 46 4.06 20.53 20.60
C LEU A 46 2.65 19.95 20.48
N ARG A 47 1.79 20.58 19.68
CA ARG A 47 0.57 19.94 19.20
C ARG A 47 0.86 19.31 17.86
N ILE A 48 0.74 17.99 17.76
CA ILE A 48 0.95 17.28 16.51
C ILE A 48 -0.31 17.42 15.65
N ILE A 49 -0.15 18.04 14.48
CA ILE A 49 -1.16 18.09 13.41
C ILE A 49 -0.52 17.42 12.22
N SER A 50 -0.84 16.13 12.07
CA SER A 50 -0.23 15.24 11.09
C SER A 50 -1.20 14.85 10.00
N GLY A 51 -0.66 14.44 8.86
CA GLY A 51 -1.41 13.78 7.81
C GLY A 51 -0.69 12.54 7.31
N GLU A 52 -1.44 11.48 7.09
CA GLU A 52 -0.89 10.25 6.56
C GLU A 52 -0.78 10.31 5.05
N MET A 53 0.40 9.99 4.55
CA MET A 53 0.75 9.91 3.14
C MET A 53 1.73 8.77 2.94
N HIS A 54 1.36 7.82 2.10
CA HIS A 54 2.17 6.64 1.84
C HIS A 54 3.07 6.87 0.62
N TYR A 55 4.40 6.92 0.82
CA TYR A 55 5.38 7.12 -0.25
C TYR A 55 5.17 6.14 -1.42
N ALA A 56 4.78 4.89 -1.14
CA ALA A 56 4.59 3.85 -2.14
C ALA A 56 3.36 4.08 -3.05
N ARG A 57 2.38 4.90 -2.61
CA ARG A 57 1.16 5.24 -3.35
C ARG A 57 1.24 6.53 -4.16
N VAL A 58 2.36 7.21 -4.09
CA VAL A 58 2.59 8.49 -4.79
C VAL A 58 3.87 8.38 -5.59
N PRO A 59 3.88 8.70 -6.89
CA PRO A 59 5.11 8.70 -7.68
C PRO A 59 6.22 9.52 -6.99
N ARG A 60 7.44 8.99 -6.98
CA ARG A 60 8.57 9.61 -6.30
C ARG A 60 8.74 11.10 -6.67
N GLU A 61 8.60 11.41 -7.94
CA GLU A 61 8.77 12.75 -8.48
C GLU A 61 7.75 13.75 -7.92
N TYR A 62 6.68 13.26 -7.31
CA TYR A 62 5.62 14.08 -6.74
C TYR A 62 5.69 14.20 -5.21
N TRP A 63 6.54 13.45 -4.50
CA TRP A 63 6.60 13.46 -3.03
C TRP A 63 6.73 14.87 -2.49
N ARG A 64 7.73 15.61 -2.97
CA ARG A 64 7.99 16.97 -2.48
C ARG A 64 6.83 17.93 -2.73
N ALA A 65 6.17 17.81 -3.87
CA ALA A 65 5.00 18.63 -4.17
C ALA A 65 3.84 18.35 -3.19
N ARG A 66 3.61 17.09 -2.84
CA ARG A 66 2.58 16.69 -1.86
C ARG A 66 2.94 17.14 -0.44
N LEU A 67 4.22 17.06 -0.07
CA LEU A 67 4.72 17.55 1.23
C LEU A 67 4.53 19.07 1.37
N LYS A 68 4.75 19.84 0.30
CA LYS A 68 4.43 21.27 0.27
C LYS A 68 2.93 21.53 0.43
N MET A 69 2.07 20.71 -0.15
CA MET A 69 0.62 20.78 0.05
C MET A 69 0.25 20.50 1.51
N ALA A 70 0.90 19.52 2.16
CA ALA A 70 0.73 19.24 3.58
C ALA A 70 1.10 20.46 4.43
N LYS A 71 2.26 21.06 4.19
CA LYS A 71 2.70 22.28 4.89
C LYS A 71 1.73 23.43 4.67
N ALA A 72 1.25 23.62 3.44
CA ALA A 72 0.27 24.64 3.10
C ALA A 72 -1.10 24.39 3.77
N MET A 73 -1.51 23.13 3.98
CA MET A 73 -2.73 22.82 4.74
C MET A 73 -2.59 23.17 6.23
N GLY A 74 -1.35 23.34 6.73
CA GLY A 74 -1.06 23.68 8.13
C GLY A 74 -0.56 22.49 8.96
N LEU A 75 -0.20 21.39 8.30
CA LEU A 75 0.42 20.25 8.99
C LEU A 75 1.85 20.61 9.44
N ASN A 76 2.24 20.09 10.58
CA ASN A 76 3.62 20.16 11.09
C ASN A 76 4.32 18.79 11.05
N THR A 77 3.57 17.73 10.75
CA THR A 77 4.04 16.34 10.78
C THR A 77 3.43 15.58 9.61
N ILE A 78 4.18 14.62 9.08
CA ILE A 78 3.69 13.58 8.16
C ILE A 78 3.80 12.24 8.85
N THR A 79 2.78 11.41 8.68
CA THR A 79 2.82 10.01 9.10
C THR A 79 2.91 9.10 7.88
N THR A 80 3.71 8.06 7.94
CA THR A 80 3.80 7.07 6.87
C THR A 80 4.03 5.66 7.40
N TYR A 81 3.37 4.69 6.77
CA TYR A 81 3.73 3.27 6.89
C TYR A 81 4.98 2.95 6.07
N VAL A 82 5.64 1.84 6.41
CA VAL A 82 6.64 1.19 5.57
C VAL A 82 6.15 -0.21 5.20
N PHE A 83 6.05 -0.47 3.90
CA PHE A 83 5.44 -1.69 3.37
C PHE A 83 6.49 -2.76 3.14
N TRP A 84 6.56 -3.77 3.99
CA TRP A 84 7.58 -4.82 3.91
C TRP A 84 7.61 -5.51 2.55
N ASN A 85 6.46 -5.86 1.96
CA ASN A 85 6.38 -6.53 0.67
C ASN A 85 6.86 -5.67 -0.53
N ALA A 86 6.85 -4.33 -0.38
CA ALA A 86 7.42 -3.44 -1.41
C ALA A 86 8.94 -3.45 -1.41
N HIS A 87 9.56 -3.72 -0.26
CA HIS A 87 11.01 -3.70 -0.08
C HIS A 87 11.66 -5.09 -0.15
N GLU A 88 10.95 -6.16 0.20
CA GLU A 88 11.45 -7.54 0.22
C GLU A 88 10.50 -8.47 -0.54
N ALA A 89 10.35 -8.21 -1.85
CA ALA A 89 9.54 -9.06 -2.72
C ALA A 89 10.06 -10.50 -2.81
N THR A 90 11.37 -10.68 -2.65
CA THR A 90 12.04 -11.98 -2.60
C THR A 90 12.82 -12.09 -1.29
N PRO A 91 12.73 -13.20 -0.55
CA PRO A 91 13.39 -13.34 0.75
C PRO A 91 14.88 -12.98 0.72
N GLY A 92 15.28 -12.08 1.61
CA GLY A 92 16.67 -11.61 1.75
C GLY A 92 17.15 -10.61 0.71
N HIS A 93 16.31 -10.22 -0.25
CA HIS A 93 16.63 -9.21 -1.26
C HIS A 93 15.83 -7.94 -0.98
N TYR A 94 16.51 -6.93 -0.46
CA TYR A 94 15.90 -5.67 -0.04
C TYR A 94 16.14 -4.58 -1.08
N ASP A 95 15.08 -3.86 -1.43
CA ASP A 95 15.12 -2.69 -2.31
C ASP A 95 14.68 -1.42 -1.56
N PHE A 96 15.61 -0.47 -1.45
CA PHE A 96 15.39 0.87 -0.91
C PHE A 96 15.75 1.95 -1.94
N THR A 97 15.55 1.67 -3.22
CA THR A 97 15.89 2.58 -4.32
C THR A 97 14.66 3.03 -5.08
N GLY A 98 14.78 4.11 -5.86
CA GLY A 98 13.71 4.60 -6.71
C GLY A 98 12.42 4.89 -5.93
N GLN A 99 11.33 4.25 -6.30
CA GLN A 99 10.03 4.39 -5.63
C GLN A 99 10.05 3.88 -4.18
N ASN A 100 10.98 2.98 -3.85
CA ASN A 100 11.12 2.40 -2.52
C ASN A 100 12.12 3.15 -1.61
N ASP A 101 12.63 4.32 -2.02
CA ASP A 101 13.56 5.13 -1.23
C ASP A 101 12.81 5.94 -0.15
N VAL A 102 12.28 5.23 0.84
CA VAL A 102 11.55 5.84 1.97
C VAL A 102 12.43 6.79 2.79
N ALA A 103 13.73 6.57 2.82
CA ALA A 103 14.67 7.48 3.49
C ALA A 103 14.70 8.85 2.81
N GLU A 104 14.69 8.90 1.48
CA GLU A 104 14.61 10.16 0.75
C GLU A 104 13.27 10.87 0.95
N PHE A 105 12.15 10.12 0.97
CA PHE A 105 10.84 10.68 1.30
C PHE A 105 10.86 11.39 2.68
N ILE A 106 11.48 10.77 3.68
CA ILE A 106 11.63 11.35 5.03
C ILE A 106 12.53 12.59 5.01
N ARG A 107 13.63 12.59 4.24
CA ARG A 107 14.50 13.77 4.08
C ARG A 107 13.80 14.91 3.36
N GLU A 108 13.00 14.62 2.34
CA GLU A 108 12.18 15.65 1.67
C GLU A 108 11.16 16.27 2.65
N ALA A 109 10.54 15.47 3.53
CA ALA A 109 9.68 15.99 4.59
C ALA A 109 10.46 16.92 5.54
N GLN A 110 11.69 16.57 5.91
CA GLN A 110 12.57 17.42 6.71
C GLN A 110 12.88 18.75 6.01
N GLN A 111 13.18 18.71 4.71
CA GLN A 111 13.47 19.91 3.91
C GLN A 111 12.27 20.85 3.82
N GLU A 112 11.05 20.33 3.85
CA GLU A 112 9.83 21.13 3.90
C GLU A 112 9.45 21.55 5.35
N GLY A 113 10.29 21.22 6.34
CA GLY A 113 10.07 21.56 7.75
C GLY A 113 8.93 20.79 8.40
N LEU A 114 8.78 19.52 8.03
CA LEU A 114 7.81 18.59 8.59
C LEU A 114 8.52 17.53 9.44
N TYR A 115 7.98 17.24 10.61
CA TYR A 115 8.35 16.07 11.39
C TYR A 115 7.74 14.81 10.78
N VAL A 116 8.24 13.63 11.20
CA VAL A 116 7.73 12.36 10.73
C VAL A 116 7.37 11.46 11.91
N ILE A 117 6.19 10.88 11.84
CA ILE A 117 5.78 9.71 12.62
C ILE A 117 5.95 8.49 11.72
N LEU A 118 6.81 7.57 12.13
CA LEU A 118 7.11 6.34 11.38
C LEU A 118 6.26 5.18 11.88
N ARG A 119 5.65 4.45 10.95
CA ARG A 119 4.85 3.26 11.23
C ARG A 119 5.49 2.05 10.53
N PRO A 120 6.54 1.42 11.13
CA PRO A 120 7.38 0.43 10.45
C PRO A 120 6.74 -0.95 10.31
N GLY A 121 5.60 -1.16 10.92
CA GLY A 121 4.95 -2.48 10.97
C GLY A 121 5.56 -3.41 12.03
N PRO A 122 5.78 -4.71 11.69
CA PRO A 122 5.82 -5.36 10.36
C PRO A 122 4.47 -5.50 9.65
N TYR A 123 3.34 -5.41 10.37
CA TYR A 123 1.98 -5.36 9.83
C TYR A 123 1.50 -3.91 9.75
N VAL A 124 0.90 -3.54 8.62
CA VAL A 124 0.47 -2.15 8.39
C VAL A 124 -1.00 -1.99 7.99
N CYS A 125 -1.75 -3.06 7.73
CA CYS A 125 -3.13 -2.99 7.24
C CYS A 125 -3.25 -2.18 5.94
N SER A 126 -3.83 -0.99 6.02
CA SER A 126 -3.76 0.07 4.99
C SER A 126 -4.39 -0.30 3.64
N GLU A 127 -5.33 -1.26 3.61
CA GLU A 127 -5.92 -1.79 2.37
C GLU A 127 -4.84 -2.12 1.31
N TRP A 128 -3.65 -2.41 1.82
CA TRP A 128 -2.51 -2.84 1.04
C TRP A 128 -2.42 -4.35 1.00
N GLU A 129 -1.96 -4.90 -0.10
CA GLU A 129 -1.81 -6.34 -0.33
C GLU A 129 -1.23 -7.05 0.90
N PHE A 130 -1.97 -8.00 1.46
CA PHE A 130 -1.62 -8.79 2.65
C PHE A 130 -1.24 -7.95 3.90
N GLY A 131 -1.77 -6.73 4.02
CA GLY A 131 -1.42 -5.83 5.13
C GLY A 131 0.06 -5.46 5.19
N GLY A 132 0.74 -5.45 4.04
CA GLY A 132 2.16 -5.15 3.91
C GLY A 132 3.09 -6.35 4.02
N PHE A 133 2.59 -7.52 4.37
CA PHE A 133 3.41 -8.72 4.45
C PHE A 133 3.80 -9.25 3.07
N PRO A 134 5.03 -9.77 2.89
CA PRO A 134 5.39 -10.50 1.69
C PRO A 134 4.63 -11.83 1.57
N ALA A 135 4.13 -12.12 0.37
CA ALA A 135 3.38 -13.34 0.09
C ALA A 135 4.18 -14.64 0.36
N TRP A 136 5.51 -14.59 0.21
CA TRP A 136 6.39 -15.74 0.46
C TRP A 136 6.36 -16.24 1.91
N LEU A 137 5.90 -15.44 2.88
CA LEU A 137 5.64 -15.90 4.26
C LEU A 137 4.59 -17.02 4.32
N LEU A 138 3.68 -17.07 3.35
CA LEU A 138 2.63 -18.07 3.26
C LEU A 138 3.05 -19.35 2.49
N LYS A 139 4.32 -19.44 2.03
CA LYS A 139 4.82 -20.63 1.32
C LYS A 139 4.73 -21.89 2.20
N ASP A 140 5.13 -21.78 3.46
CA ASP A 140 4.87 -22.84 4.45
C ASP A 140 3.43 -22.69 4.98
N PRO A 141 2.57 -23.71 4.78
CA PRO A 141 1.17 -23.64 5.20
C PRO A 141 0.97 -23.54 6.72
N ASN A 142 2.00 -23.78 7.52
CA ASN A 142 1.94 -23.74 8.97
C ASN A 142 2.44 -22.41 9.56
N THR A 143 2.89 -21.46 8.73
CA THR A 143 3.33 -20.14 9.21
C THR A 143 2.16 -19.39 9.83
N GLN A 144 2.35 -18.89 11.05
CA GLN A 144 1.40 -18.06 11.78
C GLN A 144 1.92 -16.63 11.85
N VAL A 145 1.46 -15.76 10.94
CA VAL A 145 1.81 -14.33 10.97
C VAL A 145 1.23 -13.65 12.21
N ARG A 146 1.81 -12.52 12.62
CA ARG A 146 1.41 -11.75 13.81
C ARG A 146 1.41 -12.62 15.10
N SER A 147 2.39 -13.47 15.24
CA SER A 147 2.55 -14.36 16.41
C SER A 147 4.02 -14.60 16.75
N THR A 148 4.28 -15.35 17.80
CA THR A 148 5.63 -15.77 18.20
C THR A 148 6.16 -16.98 17.40
N ASP A 149 5.48 -17.41 16.35
CA ASP A 149 5.96 -18.45 15.45
C ASP A 149 7.34 -18.07 14.88
N PRO A 150 8.38 -18.87 15.06
CA PRO A 150 9.72 -18.58 14.52
C PRO A 150 9.74 -18.38 13.01
N LYS A 151 8.87 -19.07 12.26
CA LYS A 151 8.76 -18.94 10.80
C LYS A 151 8.32 -17.53 10.37
N PHE A 152 7.64 -16.81 11.24
CA PHE A 152 7.27 -15.43 11.06
C PHE A 152 8.24 -14.47 11.77
N MET A 153 8.57 -14.74 13.04
CA MET A 153 9.38 -13.81 13.84
C MET A 153 10.80 -13.61 13.32
N GLU A 154 11.45 -14.69 12.87
CA GLU A 154 12.82 -14.58 12.35
C GLU A 154 12.91 -13.69 11.09
N PRO A 155 12.07 -13.86 10.05
CA PRO A 155 12.04 -12.91 8.95
C PRO A 155 11.60 -11.49 9.36
N ALA A 156 10.62 -11.34 10.26
CA ALA A 156 10.18 -10.03 10.73
C ALA A 156 11.30 -9.26 11.47
N GLN A 157 12.07 -9.95 12.29
CA GLN A 157 13.23 -9.37 12.97
C GLN A 157 14.32 -8.94 11.98
N ARG A 158 14.63 -9.78 10.98
CA ARG A 158 15.59 -9.40 9.92
C ARG A 158 15.10 -8.17 9.15
N TRP A 159 13.81 -8.12 8.83
CA TRP A 159 13.20 -6.98 8.17
C TRP A 159 13.34 -5.70 9.01
N LEU A 160 12.91 -5.71 10.28
CA LEU A 160 13.00 -4.54 11.15
C LEU A 160 14.45 -4.09 11.34
N HIS A 161 15.38 -5.04 11.51
CA HIS A 161 16.81 -4.71 11.61
C HIS A 161 17.33 -4.07 10.32
N ARG A 162 16.97 -4.59 9.16
CA ARG A 162 17.36 -4.00 7.87
C ARG A 162 16.77 -2.61 7.68
N LEU A 163 15.51 -2.43 8.04
CA LEU A 163 14.84 -1.14 8.02
C LEU A 163 15.50 -0.13 8.96
N GLY A 164 15.89 -0.57 10.15
CA GLY A 164 16.62 0.26 11.11
C GLY A 164 17.93 0.82 10.56
N GLN A 165 18.66 0.03 9.76
CA GLN A 165 19.89 0.51 9.10
C GLN A 165 19.62 1.70 8.16
N GLU A 166 18.46 1.72 7.51
CA GLU A 166 18.08 2.81 6.59
C GLU A 166 17.52 4.03 7.34
N LEU A 167 16.68 3.82 8.34
CA LEU A 167 15.83 4.88 8.87
C LEU A 167 16.19 5.34 10.29
N ALA A 168 16.82 4.51 11.12
CA ALA A 168 17.19 4.92 12.48
C ALA A 168 18.16 6.13 12.53
N PRO A 169 19.05 6.36 11.53
CA PRO A 169 19.83 7.58 11.45
C PRO A 169 19.01 8.86 11.26
N LEU A 170 17.75 8.74 10.82
CA LEU A 170 16.86 9.88 10.55
C LEU A 170 16.00 10.29 11.77
N GLN A 171 16.26 9.73 12.94
CA GLN A 171 15.62 10.18 14.18
C GLN A 171 16.01 11.63 14.52
N LEU A 172 15.11 12.37 15.14
CA LEU A 172 15.34 13.76 15.52
C LEU A 172 16.59 13.91 16.39
N SER A 173 16.81 13.01 17.35
CA SER A 173 18.00 12.99 18.22
C SER A 173 19.33 12.81 17.46
N ARG A 174 19.27 12.38 16.21
CA ARG A 174 20.45 12.18 15.33
C ARG A 174 20.52 13.22 14.20
N GLY A 175 19.72 14.28 14.31
CA GLY A 175 19.68 15.37 13.31
C GLY A 175 18.69 15.17 12.17
N GLY A 176 17.88 14.12 12.22
CA GLY A 176 16.76 13.87 11.30
C GLY A 176 15.47 14.53 11.77
N ASN A 177 14.33 13.96 11.39
CA ASN A 177 13.00 14.48 11.69
C ASN A 177 11.98 13.43 12.14
N ILE A 178 12.38 12.16 12.35
CA ILE A 178 11.51 11.14 12.94
C ILE A 178 11.39 11.42 14.44
N ILE A 179 10.17 11.72 14.89
CA ILE A 179 9.88 12.07 16.29
C ILE A 179 9.23 10.94 17.08
N ALA A 180 8.51 10.05 16.40
CA ALA A 180 7.82 8.92 17.05
C ALA A 180 7.77 7.72 16.13
N VAL A 181 7.72 6.52 16.72
CA VAL A 181 7.68 5.23 16.02
C VAL A 181 6.56 4.36 16.60
N GLN A 182 5.66 3.89 15.74
CA GLN A 182 4.59 3.00 16.14
C GLN A 182 5.08 1.57 16.29
N VAL A 183 4.55 0.86 17.28
CA VAL A 183 4.78 -0.57 17.48
C VAL A 183 3.59 -1.35 16.96
N GLU A 184 3.77 -2.12 15.90
CA GLU A 184 2.74 -2.92 15.22
C GLU A 184 1.55 -2.06 14.73
N ASN A 185 0.39 -2.61 14.44
CA ASN A 185 -0.80 -1.84 14.11
C ASN A 185 -2.08 -2.56 14.50
N GLU A 186 -2.94 -1.88 15.29
CA GLU A 186 -4.29 -2.31 15.66
C GLU A 186 -4.36 -3.77 16.16
N TYR A 187 -3.34 -4.20 16.89
CA TYR A 187 -3.25 -5.60 17.34
C TYR A 187 -4.41 -5.98 18.26
N GLY A 188 -4.94 -5.04 19.04
CA GLY A 188 -6.11 -5.25 19.86
C GLY A 188 -7.33 -5.73 19.07
N SER A 189 -7.48 -5.27 17.84
CA SER A 189 -8.58 -5.66 16.93
C SER A 189 -8.31 -6.98 16.20
N PHE A 190 -7.10 -7.53 16.29
CA PHE A 190 -6.77 -8.83 15.69
C PHE A 190 -7.42 -10.02 16.43
N GLY A 191 -7.98 -9.77 17.62
CA GLY A 191 -8.75 -10.77 18.37
C GLY A 191 -7.92 -11.77 19.15
N LYS A 192 -6.60 -11.56 19.25
CA LYS A 192 -5.68 -12.45 19.98
C LYS A 192 -4.92 -11.66 21.04
N ASP A 193 -4.87 -12.20 22.25
CA ASP A 193 -3.97 -11.71 23.29
C ASP A 193 -2.62 -12.40 23.13
N ASN A 194 -1.66 -11.69 22.55
CA ASN A 194 -0.29 -12.17 22.40
C ASN A 194 0.72 -11.09 22.81
N SER A 195 0.69 -10.74 24.09
CA SER A 195 1.63 -9.80 24.69
C SER A 195 3.10 -10.16 24.43
N PRO A 196 3.54 -11.46 24.48
CA PRO A 196 4.92 -11.83 24.13
C PRO A 196 5.32 -11.43 22.70
N TYR A 197 4.43 -11.56 21.73
CA TYR A 197 4.66 -11.11 20.35
C TYR A 197 4.90 -9.61 20.29
N LEU A 198 3.98 -8.82 20.82
CA LEU A 198 4.09 -7.35 20.79
C LEU A 198 5.31 -6.83 21.54
N GLN A 199 5.65 -7.44 22.68
CA GLN A 199 6.87 -7.10 23.41
C GLN A 199 8.13 -7.44 22.61
N GLN A 200 8.11 -8.51 21.82
CA GLN A 200 9.23 -8.85 20.94
C GLN A 200 9.36 -7.83 19.82
N ILE A 201 8.25 -7.47 19.13
CA ILE A 201 8.28 -6.42 18.09
C ILE A 201 8.80 -5.10 18.66
N ARG A 202 8.36 -4.71 19.87
CA ARG A 202 8.90 -3.52 20.54
C ARG A 202 10.42 -3.61 20.75
N ARG A 203 10.93 -4.75 21.24
CA ARG A 203 12.37 -4.95 21.41
C ARG A 203 13.09 -4.88 20.07
N ASP A 204 12.57 -5.55 19.05
CA ASP A 204 13.19 -5.60 17.73
C ASP A 204 13.25 -4.18 17.10
N ILE A 205 12.26 -3.32 17.32
CA ILE A 205 12.28 -1.91 16.90
C ILE A 205 13.40 -1.16 17.63
N VAL A 206 13.51 -1.30 18.96
CA VAL A 206 14.56 -0.66 19.75
C VAL A 206 15.95 -1.16 19.35
N ASP A 207 16.13 -2.48 19.25
CA ASP A 207 17.38 -3.12 18.88
C ASP A 207 17.80 -2.81 17.43
N SER A 208 16.84 -2.43 16.59
CA SER A 208 17.08 -1.93 15.23
C SER A 208 17.56 -0.48 15.19
N GLY A 209 17.69 0.17 16.34
CA GLY A 209 18.25 1.50 16.49
C GLY A 209 17.23 2.63 16.68
N PHE A 210 15.93 2.33 16.80
CA PHE A 210 14.89 3.32 17.13
C PHE A 210 14.75 3.49 18.66
N ASP A 211 15.88 3.74 19.31
CA ASP A 211 16.03 3.81 20.76
C ASP A 211 15.79 5.21 21.35
N ASN A 212 15.73 6.24 20.51
CA ASN A 212 15.59 7.64 20.89
C ASN A 212 14.31 8.31 20.37
N SER A 213 13.38 7.55 19.82
CA SER A 213 12.06 8.02 19.39
C SER A 213 10.99 7.61 20.38
N LEU A 214 9.96 8.44 20.53
CA LEU A 214 8.78 8.08 21.31
C LEU A 214 8.09 6.87 20.69
N LEU A 215 7.97 5.77 21.45
CA LEU A 215 7.21 4.60 21.01
C LEU A 215 5.75 4.69 21.47
N PHE A 216 4.83 4.27 20.61
CA PHE A 216 3.40 4.28 20.90
C PHE A 216 2.67 3.12 20.21
N THR A 217 1.43 2.83 20.64
CA THR A 217 0.51 1.93 19.94
C THR A 217 -0.69 2.68 19.41
N SER A 218 -1.24 2.23 18.29
CA SER A 218 -2.43 2.77 17.66
C SER A 218 -3.49 1.68 17.58
N ASP A 219 -4.62 1.89 18.27
CA ASP A 219 -5.66 0.88 18.47
C ASP A 219 -7.07 1.52 18.47
N SER A 220 -8.10 0.69 18.39
CA SER A 220 -9.48 1.11 18.65
C SER A 220 -9.62 1.73 20.06
N ALA A 221 -10.48 2.73 20.19
CA ALA A 221 -10.81 3.31 21.50
C ALA A 221 -11.50 2.33 22.46
N GLU A 222 -12.10 1.25 21.94
CA GLU A 222 -12.89 0.30 22.72
C GLU A 222 -12.06 -0.65 23.59
N GLN A 223 -10.76 -0.68 23.41
CA GLN A 223 -9.86 -1.61 24.07
C GLN A 223 -8.75 -0.87 24.82
N PRO A 224 -8.16 -1.44 25.90
CA PRO A 224 -6.91 -0.94 26.46
C PRO A 224 -5.81 -0.96 25.38
N GLY A 225 -4.77 -0.17 25.56
CA GLY A 225 -3.62 -0.20 24.63
C GLY A 225 -3.00 -1.59 24.52
N SER A 226 -2.56 -1.95 23.33
CA SER A 226 -1.99 -3.27 23.04
C SER A 226 -0.74 -3.59 23.86
N LEU A 227 0.03 -2.56 24.29
CA LEU A 227 1.20 -2.69 25.15
C LEU A 227 1.10 -1.78 26.38
N PRO A 228 0.97 -2.35 27.59
CA PRO A 228 1.01 -1.56 28.81
C PRO A 228 2.30 -0.73 28.94
N GLY A 229 2.15 0.52 29.37
CA GLY A 229 3.27 1.45 29.57
C GLY A 229 3.73 2.22 28.33
N LEU A 230 3.14 1.98 27.16
CA LEU A 230 3.27 2.86 26.00
C LEU A 230 2.08 3.81 25.88
N LEU A 231 2.32 4.97 25.27
CA LEU A 231 1.25 5.86 24.87
C LEU A 231 0.31 5.12 23.92
N LYS A 232 -0.99 5.18 24.17
CA LYS A 232 -2.02 4.76 23.25
C LYS A 232 -2.55 5.96 22.48
N VAL A 233 -2.59 5.85 21.14
CA VAL A 233 -3.37 6.72 20.27
C VAL A 233 -4.54 5.92 19.69
N ILE A 234 -5.60 6.59 19.24
CA ILE A 234 -6.85 5.91 18.84
C ILE A 234 -7.21 6.17 17.39
N ASN A 235 -7.82 5.14 16.75
CA ASN A 235 -8.28 5.16 15.38
C ASN A 235 -9.81 5.20 15.35
N PHE A 236 -10.40 6.09 14.54
CA PHE A 236 -11.85 6.23 14.42
C PHE A 236 -12.26 7.07 13.20
N GLY A 237 -13.49 6.83 12.72
CA GLY A 237 -14.10 7.57 11.62
C GLY A 237 -14.73 8.90 12.04
N ALA A 238 -14.84 9.83 11.09
CA ALA A 238 -15.48 11.11 11.27
C ALA A 238 -16.94 10.95 11.78
N GLY A 239 -17.31 11.73 12.80
CA GLY A 239 -18.58 11.68 13.49
C GLY A 239 -18.56 11.02 14.86
N HIS A 240 -17.39 10.56 15.30
CA HIS A 240 -17.24 9.81 16.55
C HIS A 240 -16.21 10.38 17.53
N ALA A 241 -15.59 11.53 17.23
CA ALA A 241 -14.45 12.03 17.99
C ALA A 241 -14.74 12.17 19.49
N GLN A 242 -15.86 12.81 19.87
CA GLN A 242 -16.20 13.02 21.26
C GLN A 242 -16.39 11.71 22.04
N GLU A 243 -17.11 10.76 21.46
CA GLU A 243 -17.35 9.43 22.03
C GLU A 243 -16.03 8.66 22.21
N LYS A 244 -15.18 8.64 21.16
CA LYS A 244 -13.94 7.87 21.17
C LYS A 244 -12.89 8.44 22.12
N PHE A 245 -12.77 9.77 22.22
CA PHE A 245 -11.90 10.38 23.23
C PHE A 245 -12.43 10.19 24.65
N ALA A 246 -13.75 10.27 24.87
CA ALA A 246 -14.32 9.95 26.18
C ALA A 246 -14.00 8.49 26.59
N LYS A 247 -14.02 7.57 25.64
CA LYS A 247 -13.63 6.19 25.87
C LYS A 247 -12.12 6.04 26.15
N LEU A 248 -11.26 6.74 25.40
CA LEU A 248 -9.81 6.76 25.64
C LEU A 248 -9.49 7.21 27.07
N HIS A 249 -10.18 8.21 27.60
CA HIS A 249 -9.97 8.71 28.96
C HIS A 249 -10.21 7.62 30.02
N THR A 250 -11.02 6.60 29.74
CA THR A 250 -11.20 5.46 30.67
C THR A 250 -9.98 4.55 30.76
N TRP A 251 -9.14 4.52 29.72
CA TRP A 251 -7.93 3.71 29.65
C TRP A 251 -6.65 4.49 29.96
N GLN A 252 -6.64 5.78 29.61
CA GLN A 252 -5.51 6.68 29.74
C GLN A 252 -5.98 7.96 30.45
N SER A 253 -5.78 8.02 31.76
CA SER A 253 -6.28 9.12 32.61
C SER A 253 -5.56 10.45 32.43
N THR A 254 -4.36 10.42 31.85
CA THR A 254 -3.53 11.60 31.55
C THR A 254 -3.12 11.60 30.08
N GLY A 255 -3.12 12.81 29.45
CA GLY A 255 -2.64 12.95 28.07
C GLY A 255 -1.15 12.64 27.88
N PRO A 256 -0.59 12.89 26.72
CA PRO A 256 -1.24 13.54 25.58
C PRO A 256 -2.30 12.66 24.91
N TYR A 257 -3.33 13.30 24.37
CA TYR A 257 -4.39 12.60 23.64
C TYR A 257 -4.24 12.88 22.15
N MET A 258 -4.34 11.81 21.33
CA MET A 258 -4.15 11.90 19.89
C MET A 258 -5.04 10.89 19.14
N ALA A 259 -5.65 11.38 18.06
CA ALA A 259 -6.17 10.49 17.02
C ALA A 259 -5.00 10.00 16.18
N GLY A 260 -4.68 8.72 16.29
CA GLY A 260 -3.63 8.05 15.51
C GLY A 260 -4.02 7.87 14.05
N GLU A 261 -5.31 7.58 13.82
CA GLU A 261 -5.95 7.65 12.52
C GLU A 261 -7.33 8.31 12.69
N TYR A 262 -7.47 9.52 12.17
CA TYR A 262 -8.77 10.16 12.02
C TYR A 262 -9.25 9.96 10.59
N TRP A 263 -10.14 8.97 10.38
CA TRP A 263 -10.62 8.59 9.05
C TRP A 263 -11.57 9.65 8.52
N VAL A 264 -11.07 10.47 7.61
CA VAL A 264 -11.79 11.61 7.00
C VAL A 264 -12.58 11.23 5.76
N GLY A 265 -12.45 10.01 5.30
CA GLY A 265 -13.13 9.35 4.19
C GLY A 265 -13.09 7.84 4.39
N TRP A 266 -13.16 7.08 3.31
CA TRP A 266 -13.06 5.62 3.32
C TRP A 266 -12.59 5.10 1.96
N PHE A 267 -12.09 3.88 1.92
CA PHE A 267 -11.67 3.18 0.72
C PHE A 267 -12.84 2.46 0.03
N ASP A 268 -12.63 2.08 -1.23
CA ASP A 268 -13.65 1.46 -2.06
C ASP A 268 -13.33 -0.01 -2.36
N HIS A 269 -14.39 -0.81 -2.50
CA HIS A 269 -14.31 -2.19 -2.96
C HIS A 269 -14.91 -2.36 -4.36
N TRP A 270 -14.37 -3.31 -5.14
CA TRP A 270 -14.97 -3.69 -6.40
C TRP A 270 -16.40 -4.19 -6.22
N GLY A 271 -17.35 -3.53 -6.91
CA GLY A 271 -18.77 -3.85 -6.83
C GLY A 271 -19.55 -3.13 -5.72
N ALA A 272 -18.90 -2.24 -4.95
CA ALA A 272 -19.52 -1.38 -3.95
C ALA A 272 -19.54 0.09 -4.42
N PRO A 273 -20.45 0.95 -3.88
CA PRO A 273 -20.45 2.38 -4.17
C PRO A 273 -19.18 3.08 -3.67
N HIS A 274 -18.79 4.16 -4.35
CA HIS A 274 -17.75 5.08 -3.89
C HIS A 274 -18.17 5.79 -2.59
N HIS A 275 -17.25 5.85 -1.63
CA HIS A 275 -17.45 6.50 -0.34
C HIS A 275 -17.16 8.00 -0.42
N VAL A 276 -18.06 8.79 0.17
CA VAL A 276 -17.90 10.26 0.29
C VAL A 276 -18.30 10.69 1.69
N ALA A 277 -17.47 11.48 2.34
CA ALA A 277 -17.70 12.05 3.68
C ALA A 277 -17.91 13.58 3.60
N ASP A 278 -18.82 14.10 4.43
CA ASP A 278 -19.11 15.54 4.47
C ASP A 278 -17.93 16.35 5.02
N PRO A 279 -17.33 17.27 4.24
CA PRO A 279 -16.24 18.13 4.68
C PRO A 279 -16.58 18.97 5.91
N LYS A 280 -17.86 19.38 6.09
CA LYS A 280 -18.28 20.17 7.25
C LYS A 280 -18.25 19.37 8.54
N LYS A 281 -18.60 18.08 8.47
CA LYS A 281 -18.53 17.18 9.62
C LYS A 281 -17.07 17.00 10.06
N VAL A 282 -16.18 16.76 9.12
CA VAL A 282 -14.73 16.63 9.39
C VAL A 282 -14.19 17.92 10.01
N ALA A 283 -14.50 19.09 9.45
CA ALA A 283 -14.06 20.38 9.96
C ALA A 283 -14.62 20.69 11.37
N GLY A 284 -15.87 20.34 11.63
CA GLY A 284 -16.51 20.53 12.95
C GLY A 284 -15.84 19.71 14.05
N GLU A 285 -15.56 18.42 13.78
CA GLU A 285 -14.86 17.58 14.75
C GLU A 285 -13.41 17.99 14.95
N LEU A 286 -12.71 18.35 13.87
CA LEU A 286 -11.36 18.89 13.96
C LEU A 286 -11.32 20.14 14.86
N THR A 287 -12.27 21.06 14.67
CA THR A 287 -12.40 22.25 15.52
C THR A 287 -12.49 21.83 17.00
N TRP A 288 -13.39 20.89 17.31
CA TRP A 288 -13.54 20.41 18.68
C TRP A 288 -12.24 19.77 19.22
N MET A 289 -11.59 18.87 18.47
CA MET A 289 -10.35 18.23 18.90
C MET A 289 -9.25 19.24 19.19
N LEU A 290 -9.06 20.25 18.33
CA LEU A 290 -8.05 21.27 18.53
C LEU A 290 -8.36 22.17 19.73
N GLN A 291 -9.63 22.50 20.00
CA GLN A 291 -10.06 23.26 21.19
C GLN A 291 -9.86 22.48 22.48
N GLN A 292 -9.94 21.14 22.46
CA GLN A 292 -9.58 20.30 23.61
C GLN A 292 -8.06 20.16 23.82
N GLY A 293 -7.23 20.67 22.90
CA GLY A 293 -5.78 20.52 22.96
C GLY A 293 -5.27 19.19 22.42
N TYR A 294 -6.11 18.40 21.73
CA TYR A 294 -5.74 17.09 21.21
C TYR A 294 -4.91 17.20 19.94
N SER A 295 -4.07 16.20 19.72
CA SER A 295 -3.31 15.99 18.49
C SER A 295 -4.08 15.10 17.52
N VAL A 296 -3.79 15.22 16.21
CA VAL A 296 -4.51 14.50 15.17
C VAL A 296 -3.58 14.08 14.04
N ASN A 297 -3.82 12.90 13.49
CA ASN A 297 -3.28 12.43 12.22
C ASN A 297 -4.44 12.15 11.27
N PHE A 298 -4.54 12.91 10.19
CA PHE A 298 -5.56 12.69 9.16
C PHE A 298 -5.26 11.43 8.37
N TYR A 299 -6.12 10.46 8.44
CA TYR A 299 -6.07 9.26 7.62
C TYR A 299 -7.20 9.28 6.59
N MET A 300 -6.94 9.51 5.33
CA MET A 300 -5.68 9.94 4.73
C MET A 300 -5.63 11.47 4.57
N PHE A 301 -4.45 12.06 4.60
CA PHE A 301 -4.22 13.39 4.01
C PHE A 301 -4.18 13.30 2.49
N HIS A 302 -3.50 12.28 1.98
CA HIS A 302 -3.39 11.95 0.56
C HIS A 302 -3.33 10.44 0.40
N GLY A 303 -4.39 9.86 -0.14
CA GLY A 303 -4.49 8.42 -0.32
C GLY A 303 -3.59 7.91 -1.44
N GLY A 304 -3.66 8.51 -2.61
CA GLY A 304 -2.90 8.11 -3.80
C GLY A 304 -3.46 6.86 -4.47
N THR A 305 -2.57 6.03 -5.03
CA THR A 305 -2.91 4.88 -5.85
C THR A 305 -2.16 3.62 -5.39
N SER A 306 -2.85 2.51 -5.22
CA SER A 306 -2.25 1.20 -5.00
C SER A 306 -1.75 0.63 -6.33
N PHE A 307 -0.67 1.23 -6.87
CA PHE A 307 -0.10 0.83 -8.15
C PHE A 307 0.25 -0.65 -8.21
N GLY A 308 0.20 -1.21 -9.39
CA GLY A 308 0.52 -2.61 -9.60
C GLY A 308 -0.51 -3.55 -8.96
N TRP A 309 -0.02 -4.53 -8.24
CA TRP A 309 -0.81 -5.56 -7.58
C TRP A 309 -1.10 -5.25 -6.10
N MET A 310 -0.90 -3.98 -5.67
CA MET A 310 -0.79 -3.64 -4.25
C MET A 310 -2.11 -3.33 -3.56
N ASN A 311 -3.24 -3.30 -4.26
CA ASN A 311 -4.54 -3.28 -3.59
C ASN A 311 -4.79 -4.60 -2.86
N GLY A 312 -5.19 -4.52 -1.61
CA GLY A 312 -5.54 -5.66 -0.78
C GLY A 312 -7.01 -6.08 -0.92
N ALA A 313 -7.53 -6.67 0.11
CA ALA A 313 -8.94 -7.02 0.25
C ALA A 313 -9.35 -7.00 1.73
N ASN A 314 -10.66 -6.87 1.99
CA ASN A 314 -11.24 -7.01 3.30
C ASN A 314 -12.09 -8.29 3.40
N TRP A 315 -12.39 -8.68 4.63
CA TRP A 315 -13.39 -9.68 4.93
C TRP A 315 -14.38 -9.08 5.90
N ASP A 316 -15.56 -8.77 5.40
CA ASP A 316 -16.62 -8.17 6.19
C ASP A 316 -17.97 -8.81 5.85
N ASP A 317 -18.91 -8.83 6.79
CA ASP A 317 -20.22 -9.47 6.63
C ASP A 317 -20.14 -10.91 6.06
N ASP A 318 -19.14 -11.68 6.50
CA ASP A 318 -18.82 -13.03 6.00
C ASP A 318 -18.60 -13.08 4.48
N ASN A 319 -18.02 -12.01 3.92
CA ASN A 319 -17.76 -11.89 2.49
C ASN A 319 -16.36 -11.34 2.18
N TYR A 320 -15.77 -11.86 1.08
CA TYR A 320 -14.53 -11.34 0.52
C TYR A 320 -14.80 -10.09 -0.31
N GLN A 321 -14.08 -9.02 -0.04
CA GLN A 321 -14.26 -7.71 -0.64
C GLN A 321 -12.89 -7.16 -1.12
N PRO A 322 -12.54 -7.37 -2.41
CA PRO A 322 -11.28 -6.83 -2.94
C PRO A 322 -11.35 -5.31 -3.13
N ASP A 323 -10.28 -4.63 -2.71
CA ASP A 323 -10.14 -3.19 -2.82
C ASP A 323 -9.91 -2.78 -4.28
N VAL A 324 -10.33 -1.57 -4.65
CA VAL A 324 -10.02 -1.02 -5.97
C VAL A 324 -8.55 -0.55 -6.04
N THR A 325 -8.06 -0.25 -7.24
CA THR A 325 -6.69 0.25 -7.43
C THR A 325 -6.50 1.67 -6.89
N SER A 326 -7.50 2.53 -7.05
CA SER A 326 -7.48 3.89 -6.49
C SER A 326 -7.56 3.83 -4.96
N TYR A 327 -6.68 4.54 -4.29
CA TYR A 327 -6.79 4.78 -2.86
C TYR A 327 -7.14 6.26 -2.61
N ASP A 328 -8.08 6.78 -3.41
CA ASP A 328 -8.55 8.18 -3.32
C ASP A 328 -8.97 8.52 -1.88
N TYR A 329 -9.67 7.60 -1.21
CA TYR A 329 -10.09 7.69 0.18
C TYR A 329 -11.02 8.89 0.47
N ASP A 330 -11.47 9.61 -0.55
CA ASP A 330 -12.14 10.90 -0.39
C ASP A 330 -11.35 11.83 0.55
N SER A 331 -10.04 11.87 0.38
CA SER A 331 -9.09 12.57 1.24
C SER A 331 -8.97 14.06 0.89
N PRO A 332 -8.32 14.90 1.74
CA PRO A 332 -8.05 16.30 1.45
C PRO A 332 -7.35 16.56 0.12
N LEU A 333 -6.44 15.68 -0.33
CA LEU A 333 -5.92 15.69 -1.68
C LEU A 333 -6.52 14.52 -2.46
N ASP A 334 -7.02 14.76 -3.67
CA ASP A 334 -7.44 13.70 -4.58
C ASP A 334 -6.26 12.84 -5.04
N GLU A 335 -6.53 11.75 -5.78
CA GLU A 335 -5.52 10.80 -6.25
C GLU A 335 -4.37 11.46 -7.04
N SER A 336 -4.64 12.56 -7.75
CA SER A 336 -3.63 13.35 -8.47
C SER A 336 -2.96 14.43 -7.60
N GLY A 337 -3.33 14.55 -6.34
CA GLY A 337 -2.78 15.51 -5.38
C GLY A 337 -3.34 16.91 -5.49
N ARG A 338 -4.56 17.06 -6.00
CA ARG A 338 -5.28 18.33 -6.05
C ARG A 338 -6.09 18.53 -4.78
N PRO A 339 -6.20 19.77 -4.29
CA PRO A 339 -7.01 20.07 -3.13
C PRO A 339 -8.50 19.81 -3.43
N THR A 340 -9.16 19.13 -2.51
CA THR A 340 -10.59 18.92 -2.48
C THR A 340 -11.27 19.96 -1.57
N PRO A 341 -12.61 20.08 -1.57
CA PRO A 341 -13.31 20.92 -0.60
C PRO A 341 -12.96 20.61 0.86
N LYS A 342 -12.57 19.37 1.13
CA LYS A 342 -12.13 18.92 2.48
C LYS A 342 -10.78 19.55 2.85
N TYR A 343 -9.85 19.66 1.89
CA TYR A 343 -8.58 20.34 2.10
C TYR A 343 -8.78 21.79 2.56
N ASP A 344 -9.64 22.54 1.86
CA ASP A 344 -9.92 23.94 2.17
C ASP A 344 -10.58 24.09 3.55
N ALA A 345 -11.55 23.22 3.86
CA ALA A 345 -12.24 23.23 5.14
C ALA A 345 -11.28 22.94 6.31
N VAL A 346 -10.44 21.92 6.19
CA VAL A 346 -9.43 21.57 7.21
C VAL A 346 -8.40 22.69 7.37
N ARG A 347 -7.87 23.24 6.27
CA ARG A 347 -6.93 24.36 6.29
C ARG A 347 -7.48 25.58 7.05
N GLN A 348 -8.75 25.95 6.80
CA GLN A 348 -9.40 27.05 7.49
C GLN A 348 -9.50 26.82 8.99
N VAL A 349 -9.84 25.61 9.41
CA VAL A 349 -9.91 25.25 10.84
C VAL A 349 -8.52 25.33 11.49
N ILE A 350 -7.49 24.75 10.85
CA ILE A 350 -6.13 24.78 11.41
C ILE A 350 -5.65 26.23 11.55
N ALA A 351 -5.80 27.07 10.53
CA ALA A 351 -5.42 28.48 10.60
C ALA A 351 -6.11 29.21 11.74
N LYS A 352 -7.43 29.01 11.91
CA LYS A 352 -8.23 29.64 12.95
C LYS A 352 -7.84 29.20 14.35
N GLU A 353 -7.80 27.89 14.58
CA GLU A 353 -7.61 27.32 15.94
C GLU A 353 -6.15 27.40 16.42
N THR A 354 -5.19 27.50 15.49
CA THR A 354 -3.76 27.70 15.86
C THR A 354 -3.32 29.15 15.82
N GLY A 355 -4.07 30.05 15.19
CA GLY A 355 -3.68 31.44 14.95
C GLY A 355 -2.51 31.58 13.96
N ALA A 356 -2.15 30.51 13.25
CA ALA A 356 -1.00 30.51 12.37
C ALA A 356 -1.32 31.15 11.01
N THR A 357 -0.38 31.94 10.51
CA THR A 357 -0.39 32.35 9.07
C THR A 357 0.17 31.21 8.24
N LEU A 358 -0.70 30.52 7.52
CA LEU A 358 -0.33 29.37 6.70
C LEU A 358 0.29 29.80 5.37
N PRO A 359 1.27 29.05 4.82
CA PRO A 359 1.84 29.31 3.52
C PRO A 359 0.77 29.28 2.40
N PRO A 360 0.97 29.95 1.29
CA PRO A 360 0.06 29.86 0.14
C PRO A 360 -0.01 28.43 -0.36
N VAL A 361 -1.18 28.02 -0.85
CA VAL A 361 -1.36 26.70 -1.45
C VAL A 361 -0.59 26.66 -2.78
N PRO A 362 0.32 25.69 -2.98
CA PRO A 362 1.05 25.57 -4.23
C PRO A 362 0.11 25.34 -5.43
N ALA A 363 0.51 25.82 -6.59
CA ALA A 363 -0.20 25.52 -7.82
C ALA A 363 -0.13 24.01 -8.13
N THR A 364 -1.25 23.43 -8.48
CA THR A 364 -1.33 22.03 -8.88
C THR A 364 -1.04 21.87 -10.37
N PRO A 365 -0.39 20.77 -10.79
CA PRO A 365 -0.19 20.48 -12.20
C PRO A 365 -1.52 20.43 -12.97
N PRO A 366 -1.55 20.86 -14.25
CA PRO A 366 -2.73 20.69 -15.07
C PRO A 366 -2.99 19.21 -15.34
N THR A 367 -4.24 18.87 -15.66
CA THR A 367 -4.59 17.55 -16.20
C THR A 367 -4.93 17.68 -17.68
N GLN A 368 -4.81 16.58 -18.41
CA GLN A 368 -5.12 16.49 -19.84
C GLN A 368 -6.08 15.34 -20.13
N ALA A 369 -6.69 15.40 -21.32
CA ALA A 369 -7.43 14.29 -21.91
C ALA A 369 -6.77 13.92 -23.24
N ILE A 370 -6.71 12.63 -23.54
CA ILE A 370 -6.13 12.06 -24.76
C ILE A 370 -7.17 11.09 -25.33
N ASP A 371 -7.55 11.32 -26.59
CA ASP A 371 -8.53 10.50 -27.29
C ASP A 371 -7.86 9.54 -28.26
N GLY A 372 -8.57 8.46 -28.58
CA GLY A 372 -8.24 7.57 -29.69
C GLY A 372 -6.98 6.73 -29.51
N ILE A 373 -6.68 6.31 -28.28
CA ILE A 373 -5.59 5.38 -27.98
C ILE A 373 -6.01 4.00 -28.50
N LYS A 374 -5.47 3.62 -29.66
CA LYS A 374 -5.78 2.33 -30.31
C LYS A 374 -4.90 1.23 -29.76
N LEU A 375 -5.52 0.12 -29.39
CA LEU A 375 -4.84 -1.14 -29.07
C LEU A 375 -4.89 -2.00 -30.35
N ASP A 376 -3.97 -1.75 -31.27
CA ASP A 376 -4.01 -2.30 -32.62
C ASP A 376 -3.18 -3.57 -32.83
N GLU A 377 -2.51 -4.01 -31.76
CA GLU A 377 -1.77 -5.27 -31.70
C GLU A 377 -2.25 -6.10 -30.53
N ALA A 378 -2.25 -7.43 -30.68
CA ALA A 378 -2.68 -8.33 -29.60
C ALA A 378 -1.97 -9.68 -29.65
N VAL A 379 -1.99 -10.39 -28.52
CA VAL A 379 -1.64 -11.81 -28.42
C VAL A 379 -2.55 -12.48 -27.38
N SER A 380 -3.04 -13.68 -27.69
CA SER A 380 -3.82 -14.46 -26.75
C SER A 380 -2.94 -15.02 -25.62
N LEU A 381 -3.43 -15.03 -24.39
CA LEU A 381 -2.76 -15.71 -23.28
C LEU A 381 -2.45 -17.17 -23.60
N TRP A 382 -3.33 -17.83 -24.34
CA TRP A 382 -3.18 -19.23 -24.72
C TRP A 382 -1.95 -19.50 -25.58
N ASP A 383 -1.48 -18.51 -26.36
CA ASP A 383 -0.33 -18.61 -27.27
C ASP A 383 1.01 -18.30 -26.56
N VAL A 384 0.96 -17.78 -25.33
CA VAL A 384 2.15 -17.33 -24.56
C VAL A 384 2.29 -18.02 -23.21
N LEU A 385 1.58 -19.11 -22.99
CA LEU A 385 1.68 -19.88 -21.76
C LEU A 385 3.12 -20.39 -21.54
N PRO A 386 3.69 -20.25 -20.31
CA PRO A 386 4.98 -20.83 -19.97
C PRO A 386 4.90 -22.37 -19.92
N ALA A 387 6.02 -23.02 -19.67
CA ALA A 387 6.03 -24.47 -19.42
C ALA A 387 5.24 -24.79 -18.14
N PRO A 388 4.34 -25.79 -18.16
CA PRO A 388 3.59 -26.17 -16.98
C PRO A 388 4.41 -27.01 -16.00
N MET A 389 4.04 -26.94 -14.74
CA MET A 389 4.43 -27.91 -13.72
C MET A 389 3.38 -29.02 -13.65
N ALA A 390 3.79 -30.28 -13.84
CA ALA A 390 2.92 -31.43 -13.60
C ALA A 390 2.80 -31.68 -12.08
N SER A 391 1.57 -31.82 -11.58
CA SER A 391 1.31 -32.13 -10.19
C SER A 391 0.06 -33.00 -10.04
N ARG A 392 0.11 -33.99 -9.17
CA ARG A 392 -1.08 -34.80 -8.85
C ARG A 392 -2.14 -33.95 -8.17
N GLU A 393 -1.73 -33.05 -7.29
CA GLU A 393 -2.58 -32.19 -6.49
C GLU A 393 -2.44 -30.73 -6.94
N LEU A 394 -3.44 -29.93 -6.64
CA LEU A 394 -3.39 -28.48 -6.84
C LEU A 394 -2.30 -27.84 -5.96
N LYS A 395 -1.70 -26.79 -6.46
CA LYS A 395 -0.73 -25.97 -5.72
C LYS A 395 -1.24 -24.53 -5.67
N THR A 396 -1.02 -23.85 -4.56
CA THR A 396 -1.28 -22.42 -4.43
C THR A 396 -0.19 -21.61 -5.12
N MET A 397 -0.45 -20.31 -5.35
CA MET A 397 0.56 -19.41 -5.93
C MET A 397 1.82 -19.38 -5.06
N GLU A 398 1.68 -19.28 -3.73
CA GLU A 398 2.80 -19.19 -2.79
C GLU A 398 3.67 -20.45 -2.79
N ALA A 399 3.06 -21.61 -3.00
CA ALA A 399 3.81 -22.87 -3.13
C ALA A 399 4.67 -22.91 -4.41
N LEU A 400 4.38 -22.04 -5.38
CA LEU A 400 5.11 -21.86 -6.63
C LEU A 400 6.01 -20.62 -6.64
N ASP A 401 6.24 -20.00 -5.48
CA ASP A 401 6.97 -18.73 -5.34
C ASP A 401 6.35 -17.58 -6.17
N GLN A 402 5.04 -17.67 -6.43
CA GLN A 402 4.29 -16.64 -7.14
C GLN A 402 3.53 -15.76 -6.14
N ALA A 403 3.80 -14.45 -6.17
CA ALA A 403 3.11 -13.50 -5.30
C ALA A 403 1.79 -12.99 -5.90
N TYR A 404 1.79 -12.64 -7.18
CA TYR A 404 0.72 -11.89 -7.86
C TYR A 404 0.35 -12.52 -9.20
N GLY A 405 -0.64 -11.94 -9.88
CA GLY A 405 -1.10 -12.35 -11.20
C GLY A 405 -2.14 -13.47 -11.16
N ASP A 406 -2.09 -14.35 -12.16
CA ASP A 406 -3.04 -15.44 -12.32
C ASP A 406 -2.33 -16.80 -12.20
N ILE A 407 -3.11 -17.86 -11.96
CA ILE A 407 -2.65 -19.25 -12.03
C ILE A 407 -3.63 -20.06 -12.86
N LEU A 408 -3.09 -20.87 -13.77
CA LEU A 408 -3.92 -21.73 -14.63
C LEU A 408 -3.73 -23.19 -14.23
N TYR A 409 -4.84 -23.87 -13.97
CA TYR A 409 -4.90 -25.31 -13.72
C TYR A 409 -5.55 -25.99 -14.92
N ARG A 410 -4.78 -26.80 -15.65
CA ARG A 410 -5.23 -27.56 -16.84
C ARG A 410 -5.33 -29.03 -16.55
N LYS A 411 -6.46 -29.62 -16.95
CA LYS A 411 -6.73 -31.05 -16.81
C LYS A 411 -7.18 -31.63 -18.14
N ARG A 412 -6.48 -32.68 -18.62
CA ARG A 412 -6.99 -33.51 -19.70
C ARG A 412 -7.99 -34.53 -19.17
N VAL A 413 -9.18 -34.54 -19.73
CA VAL A 413 -10.29 -35.42 -19.30
C VAL A 413 -10.04 -36.85 -19.80
N ALA A 414 -9.99 -37.80 -18.88
CA ALA A 414 -9.69 -39.18 -19.18
C ALA A 414 -10.93 -40.01 -19.58
N THR A 415 -12.10 -39.64 -19.10
CA THR A 415 -13.38 -40.31 -19.30
C THR A 415 -14.51 -39.31 -19.40
N ASP A 416 -15.58 -39.66 -20.11
CA ASP A 416 -16.79 -38.83 -20.15
C ASP A 416 -17.33 -38.60 -18.76
N ALA A 417 -17.75 -37.37 -18.50
CA ALA A 417 -18.34 -36.96 -17.22
C ALA A 417 -19.32 -35.82 -17.43
N SER A 418 -20.45 -35.83 -16.71
CA SER A 418 -21.45 -34.78 -16.80
C SER A 418 -22.06 -34.54 -15.42
N GLY A 419 -22.06 -33.30 -14.96
CA GLY A 419 -22.64 -32.94 -13.67
C GLY A 419 -22.03 -31.68 -13.10
N GLU A 420 -22.12 -31.54 -11.79
CA GLU A 420 -21.62 -30.37 -11.06
C GLU A 420 -20.10 -30.46 -10.90
N LEU A 421 -19.38 -29.47 -11.48
CA LEU A 421 -18.02 -29.11 -11.11
C LEU A 421 -18.08 -28.28 -9.84
N ARG A 422 -17.33 -28.65 -8.81
CA ARG A 422 -17.17 -27.84 -7.61
C ARG A 422 -15.69 -27.51 -7.40
N VAL A 423 -15.41 -26.23 -7.12
CA VAL A 423 -14.06 -25.71 -6.86
C VAL A 423 -14.01 -25.30 -5.39
N GLY A 424 -13.47 -26.16 -4.54
CA GLY A 424 -13.36 -25.92 -3.11
C GLY A 424 -12.23 -24.95 -2.77
N GLY A 425 -12.53 -23.89 -2.00
CA GLY A 425 -11.51 -22.91 -1.58
C GLY A 425 -10.97 -22.09 -2.74
N LEU A 426 -11.84 -21.57 -3.58
CA LEU A 426 -11.47 -20.66 -4.66
C LEU A 426 -11.02 -19.30 -4.09
N HIS A 427 -9.83 -18.86 -4.45
CA HIS A 427 -9.22 -17.58 -4.12
C HIS A 427 -8.55 -16.94 -5.37
N ASP A 428 -9.22 -16.05 -6.20
CA ASP A 428 -10.50 -15.40 -5.88
C ASP A 428 -11.53 -15.51 -7.02
N TYR A 429 -11.12 -15.26 -8.28
CA TYR A 429 -11.99 -15.22 -9.45
C TYR A 429 -11.51 -16.24 -10.48
N ALA A 430 -12.35 -17.22 -10.83
CA ALA A 430 -12.01 -18.26 -11.79
C ALA A 430 -12.83 -18.14 -13.07
N GLN A 431 -12.15 -18.22 -14.19
CA GLN A 431 -12.76 -18.49 -15.49
C GLN A 431 -12.60 -19.97 -15.83
N VAL A 432 -13.68 -20.61 -16.21
CA VAL A 432 -13.73 -22.02 -16.55
C VAL A 432 -13.84 -22.17 -18.07
N TYR A 433 -12.90 -22.91 -18.65
CA TYR A 433 -12.86 -23.17 -20.09
C TYR A 433 -12.92 -24.66 -20.38
N VAL A 434 -13.57 -25.02 -21.49
CA VAL A 434 -13.53 -26.35 -22.08
C VAL A 434 -13.05 -26.22 -23.54
N ASN A 435 -11.93 -26.85 -23.84
CA ASN A 435 -11.28 -26.76 -25.15
C ASN A 435 -11.05 -25.29 -25.61
N GLY A 436 -10.60 -24.43 -24.69
CA GLY A 436 -10.35 -23.01 -24.94
C GLY A 436 -11.60 -22.13 -25.02
N LYS A 437 -12.80 -22.71 -24.93
CA LYS A 437 -14.04 -21.94 -24.91
C LYS A 437 -14.48 -21.70 -23.45
N ARG A 438 -14.69 -20.44 -23.07
CA ARG A 438 -15.21 -20.09 -21.74
C ARG A 438 -16.64 -20.61 -21.58
N VAL A 439 -16.88 -21.38 -20.54
CA VAL A 439 -18.18 -22.01 -20.22
C VAL A 439 -18.80 -21.44 -18.94
N GLY A 440 -18.04 -20.67 -18.15
CA GLY A 440 -18.56 -20.00 -16.98
C GLY A 440 -17.47 -19.28 -16.19
N THR A 441 -17.91 -18.61 -15.13
CA THR A 441 -17.07 -17.93 -14.15
C THR A 441 -17.51 -18.30 -12.73
N LEU A 442 -16.59 -18.29 -11.80
CA LEU A 442 -16.83 -18.46 -10.38
C LEU A 442 -16.19 -17.28 -9.64
N ASP A 443 -16.92 -16.65 -8.76
CA ASP A 443 -16.51 -15.43 -8.06
C ASP A 443 -16.63 -15.61 -6.54
N ARG A 444 -15.50 -15.52 -5.84
CA ARG A 444 -15.43 -15.63 -4.37
C ARG A 444 -16.33 -14.60 -3.68
N ARG A 445 -16.41 -13.36 -4.21
CA ARG A 445 -17.27 -12.29 -3.65
C ARG A 445 -18.75 -12.71 -3.64
N LEU A 446 -19.16 -13.48 -4.63
CA LEU A 446 -20.52 -13.97 -4.81
C LEU A 446 -20.73 -15.37 -4.23
N LYS A 447 -19.73 -15.92 -3.53
CA LYS A 447 -19.72 -17.28 -2.96
C LYS A 447 -20.03 -18.36 -4.00
N GLN A 448 -19.61 -18.13 -5.27
CA GLN A 448 -19.79 -19.06 -6.37
C GLN A 448 -18.64 -20.06 -6.36
N ASP A 449 -18.95 -21.33 -6.13
CA ASP A 449 -17.97 -22.42 -6.06
C ASP A 449 -18.31 -23.60 -7.00
N ARG A 450 -19.36 -23.47 -7.81
CA ARG A 450 -19.88 -24.58 -8.62
C ARG A 450 -20.46 -24.17 -9.96
N LEU A 451 -20.36 -25.07 -10.94
CA LEU A 451 -20.86 -24.90 -12.30
C LEU A 451 -21.24 -26.26 -12.90
N SER A 452 -22.36 -26.35 -13.61
CA SER A 452 -22.72 -27.59 -14.33
C SER A 452 -21.93 -27.72 -15.64
N LEU A 453 -21.27 -28.86 -15.83
CA LEU A 453 -20.44 -29.16 -17.01
C LEU A 453 -20.80 -30.49 -17.62
N LYS A 454 -20.57 -30.58 -18.94
CA LYS A 454 -20.49 -31.83 -19.67
C LYS A 454 -19.13 -31.90 -20.35
N LEU A 455 -18.36 -32.91 -20.02
CA LEU A 455 -17.03 -33.16 -20.55
C LEU A 455 -16.99 -34.52 -21.25
N THR A 456 -16.28 -34.62 -22.37
CA THR A 456 -16.02 -35.85 -23.08
C THR A 456 -14.56 -36.24 -22.93
N LYS A 457 -14.27 -37.54 -23.09
CA LYS A 457 -12.89 -38.05 -23.07
C LYS A 457 -12.04 -37.29 -24.10
N GLY A 458 -10.91 -36.77 -23.66
CA GLY A 458 -10.00 -36.00 -24.49
C GLY A 458 -10.21 -34.48 -24.42
N ASP A 459 -11.29 -33.99 -23.81
CA ASP A 459 -11.46 -32.57 -23.58
C ASP A 459 -10.36 -32.01 -22.66
N THR A 460 -10.08 -30.73 -22.81
CA THR A 460 -9.22 -29.95 -21.93
C THR A 460 -10.09 -29.07 -21.06
N LEU A 461 -10.05 -29.27 -19.74
CA LEU A 461 -10.66 -28.39 -18.74
C LEU A 461 -9.58 -27.46 -18.21
N ASP A 462 -9.81 -26.16 -18.31
CA ASP A 462 -8.95 -25.11 -17.80
C ASP A 462 -9.66 -24.27 -16.73
N LEU A 463 -9.00 -24.06 -15.60
CA LEU A 463 -9.42 -23.16 -14.54
C LEU A 463 -8.37 -22.06 -14.43
N LEU A 464 -8.65 -20.87 -14.97
CA LEU A 464 -7.80 -19.69 -14.87
C LEU A 464 -8.25 -18.89 -13.64
N VAL A 465 -7.41 -18.83 -12.62
CA VAL A 465 -7.74 -18.18 -11.33
C VAL A 465 -6.91 -16.92 -11.16
N GLN A 466 -7.60 -15.79 -11.01
CA GLN A 466 -6.99 -14.49 -10.74
C GLN A 466 -6.93 -14.23 -9.23
N ASN A 467 -5.82 -13.66 -8.79
CA ASN A 467 -5.63 -13.07 -7.46
C ASN A 467 -6.13 -11.62 -7.48
N ASP A 468 -7.21 -11.33 -6.77
CA ASP A 468 -7.82 -10.00 -6.68
C ASP A 468 -7.30 -9.16 -5.49
N GLY A 469 -6.35 -9.67 -4.73
CA GLY A 469 -5.75 -9.04 -3.54
C GLY A 469 -5.91 -9.95 -2.30
N ARG A 470 -4.85 -10.01 -1.47
CA ARG A 470 -4.92 -10.73 -0.19
C ARG A 470 -5.58 -9.88 0.86
N ILE A 471 -6.35 -10.52 1.73
CA ILE A 471 -6.98 -9.88 2.88
C ILE A 471 -5.89 -9.18 3.71
N ASN A 472 -6.18 -7.93 4.06
CA ASN A 472 -5.24 -7.05 4.75
C ASN A 472 -5.58 -6.86 6.25
N PHE A 473 -6.78 -7.26 6.71
CA PHE A 473 -7.24 -7.03 8.07
C PHE A 473 -8.00 -8.23 8.66
N GLY A 474 -7.90 -8.40 9.98
CA GLY A 474 -8.64 -9.41 10.72
C GLY A 474 -8.05 -10.83 10.65
N GLU A 475 -8.71 -11.80 11.28
CA GLU A 475 -8.21 -13.18 11.42
C GLU A 475 -8.12 -13.96 10.11
N LYS A 476 -8.90 -13.59 9.09
CA LYS A 476 -8.88 -14.26 7.79
C LYS A 476 -7.55 -14.10 7.04
N LEU A 477 -6.78 -13.09 7.40
CA LEU A 477 -5.40 -12.88 6.94
C LEU A 477 -4.51 -14.12 7.15
N LEU A 478 -4.73 -14.90 8.21
CA LEU A 478 -3.92 -16.09 8.52
C LEU A 478 -4.00 -17.21 7.48
N ALA A 479 -5.08 -17.30 6.71
CA ALA A 479 -5.31 -18.36 5.74
C ALA A 479 -5.31 -17.87 4.27
N GLU A 480 -4.81 -16.67 4.02
CA GLU A 480 -5.04 -15.95 2.75
C GLU A 480 -3.99 -16.32 1.67
N ARG A 481 -3.98 -17.58 1.25
CA ARG A 481 -3.26 -18.05 0.05
C ARG A 481 -4.10 -17.88 -1.20
N LYS A 482 -3.45 -17.87 -2.38
CA LYS A 482 -4.10 -17.65 -3.68
C LYS A 482 -4.07 -18.88 -4.59
N GLY A 483 -5.09 -18.98 -5.45
CA GLY A 483 -5.35 -20.12 -6.31
C GLY A 483 -6.52 -20.97 -5.81
N ILE A 484 -6.40 -22.28 -5.86
CA ILE A 484 -7.42 -23.22 -5.36
C ILE A 484 -6.83 -23.93 -4.13
N LEU A 485 -7.41 -23.68 -2.97
CA LEU A 485 -6.90 -24.16 -1.68
C LEU A 485 -7.45 -25.54 -1.29
N GLY A 486 -8.61 -25.89 -1.83
CA GLY A 486 -9.26 -27.17 -1.59
C GLY A 486 -9.14 -28.12 -2.76
N SER A 487 -10.16 -28.92 -2.99
CA SER A 487 -10.21 -29.87 -4.10
C SER A 487 -11.16 -29.38 -5.20
N VAL A 488 -10.86 -29.75 -6.44
CA VAL A 488 -11.80 -29.65 -7.56
C VAL A 488 -12.44 -31.01 -7.77
N THR A 489 -13.76 -31.04 -7.73
CA THR A 489 -14.53 -32.28 -7.91
C THR A 489 -15.50 -32.16 -9.07
N LEU A 490 -15.73 -33.26 -9.79
CA LEU A 490 -16.80 -33.38 -10.78
C LEU A 490 -17.68 -34.57 -10.39
N GLN A 491 -18.99 -34.34 -10.22
CA GLN A 491 -19.91 -35.33 -9.65
C GLN A 491 -19.43 -35.91 -8.30
N GLY A 492 -18.83 -35.08 -7.45
CA GLY A 492 -18.27 -35.49 -6.15
C GLY A 492 -16.95 -36.27 -6.21
N LYS A 493 -16.42 -36.58 -7.40
CA LYS A 493 -15.13 -37.25 -7.58
C LYS A 493 -14.03 -36.21 -7.75
N ALA A 494 -12.97 -36.33 -6.94
CA ALA A 494 -11.81 -35.43 -7.02
C ALA A 494 -11.08 -35.60 -8.35
N LEU A 495 -10.76 -34.46 -9.00
CA LEU A 495 -9.90 -34.42 -10.16
C LEU A 495 -8.45 -34.29 -9.72
N GLN A 496 -7.57 -35.08 -10.32
CA GLN A 496 -6.12 -35.14 -10.02
C GLN A 496 -5.31 -35.07 -11.33
N ASP A 497 -3.99 -34.99 -11.22
CA ASP A 497 -3.04 -34.94 -12.33
C ASP A 497 -3.23 -33.68 -13.19
N TRP A 498 -2.83 -32.58 -12.65
CA TRP A 498 -2.93 -31.23 -13.22
C TRP A 498 -1.64 -30.80 -13.91
N GLN A 499 -1.76 -30.00 -14.94
CA GLN A 499 -0.71 -29.13 -15.47
C GLN A 499 -0.97 -27.73 -14.92
N ILE A 500 -0.04 -27.19 -14.14
CA ILE A 500 -0.19 -25.91 -13.45
C ILE A 500 0.76 -24.89 -14.07
N TYR A 501 0.23 -23.73 -14.47
CA TYR A 501 0.98 -22.65 -15.08
C TYR A 501 1.00 -21.45 -14.13
N SER A 502 2.20 -21.05 -13.70
CA SER A 502 2.40 -19.82 -12.93
C SER A 502 2.43 -18.64 -13.89
N LEU A 503 1.58 -17.64 -13.66
CA LEU A 503 1.36 -16.48 -14.53
C LEU A 503 1.51 -15.17 -13.73
N PRO A 504 2.73 -14.82 -13.28
CA PRO A 504 2.95 -13.65 -12.42
C PRO A 504 2.85 -12.32 -13.16
N PHE A 505 2.94 -12.32 -14.51
CA PHE A 505 2.88 -11.12 -15.35
C PHE A 505 3.85 -10.00 -14.93
N ASN A 506 5.04 -10.36 -14.45
CA ASN A 506 6.04 -9.41 -13.98
C ASN A 506 6.63 -8.57 -15.12
N ASP A 507 6.66 -9.10 -16.34
CA ASP A 507 7.21 -8.44 -17.51
C ASP A 507 6.35 -8.70 -18.75
N SER A 508 5.68 -7.66 -19.21
CA SER A 508 4.90 -7.67 -20.45
C SER A 508 5.74 -7.31 -21.69
N SER A 509 6.99 -6.87 -21.52
CA SER A 509 7.86 -6.44 -22.63
C SER A 509 8.38 -7.62 -23.47
N ALA A 510 8.41 -8.83 -22.90
CA ALA A 510 8.84 -10.05 -23.59
C ALA A 510 7.76 -10.64 -24.51
N LEU A 511 6.54 -10.10 -24.51
CA LEU A 511 5.45 -10.60 -25.35
C LEU A 511 5.60 -10.16 -26.79
N HIS A 512 5.33 -11.08 -27.72
CA HIS A 512 5.32 -10.79 -29.15
C HIS A 512 3.87 -10.58 -29.61
N TYR A 513 3.55 -9.33 -29.89
CA TYR A 513 2.23 -8.94 -30.39
C TYR A 513 2.13 -9.06 -31.90
N THR A 514 0.93 -9.32 -32.39
CA THR A 514 0.62 -9.31 -33.82
C THR A 514 -0.44 -8.27 -34.14
N PRO A 515 -0.34 -7.55 -35.29
CA PRO A 515 -1.37 -6.60 -35.69
C PRO A 515 -2.74 -7.26 -35.85
N GLY A 516 -3.78 -6.59 -35.36
CA GLY A 516 -5.17 -7.01 -35.50
C GLY A 516 -5.86 -7.35 -34.18
N PRO A 517 -7.14 -7.76 -34.26
CA PRO A 517 -7.96 -8.03 -33.08
C PRO A 517 -7.57 -9.34 -32.40
N CYS A 518 -7.66 -9.36 -31.08
CA CYS A 518 -7.64 -10.61 -30.35
C CYS A 518 -8.98 -11.36 -30.51
N ARG A 519 -8.91 -12.67 -30.73
CA ARG A 519 -10.06 -13.50 -31.03
C ARG A 519 -10.38 -14.53 -29.94
N HIS A 520 -9.49 -14.72 -29.00
CA HIS A 520 -9.61 -15.71 -27.94
C HIS A 520 -9.09 -15.12 -26.62
N ALA A 521 -9.99 -14.55 -25.84
CA ALA A 521 -9.67 -14.05 -24.52
C ALA A 521 -9.29 -15.20 -23.55
N PRO A 522 -8.40 -14.94 -22.58
CA PRO A 522 -7.75 -13.68 -22.23
C PRO A 522 -6.75 -13.17 -23.26
N CYS A 523 -6.67 -11.84 -23.38
CA CYS A 523 -5.83 -11.20 -24.37
C CYS A 523 -4.90 -10.18 -23.74
N PHE A 524 -3.66 -10.16 -24.21
CA PHE A 524 -2.79 -9.00 -24.07
C PHE A 524 -2.95 -8.12 -25.29
N TYR A 525 -3.26 -6.86 -25.07
CA TYR A 525 -3.35 -5.82 -26.07
C TYR A 525 -2.19 -4.87 -25.93
N HIS A 526 -1.68 -4.38 -27.04
CA HIS A 526 -0.63 -3.38 -27.09
C HIS A 526 -1.04 -2.23 -28.02
N GLY A 527 -0.67 -1.03 -27.61
CA GLY A 527 -0.85 0.17 -28.42
C GLY A 527 0.20 1.22 -28.14
N THR A 528 0.35 2.14 -29.10
CA THR A 528 1.24 3.29 -28.95
C THR A 528 0.46 4.58 -29.12
N PHE A 529 0.85 5.63 -28.36
CA PHE A 529 0.20 6.93 -28.48
C PHE A 529 1.14 8.08 -28.12
N ASN A 530 0.76 9.29 -28.47
CA ASN A 530 1.46 10.51 -28.09
C ASN A 530 0.69 11.25 -27.01
N ALA A 531 1.40 11.83 -26.05
CA ALA A 531 0.82 12.68 -25.03
C ALA A 531 1.23 14.13 -25.27
N PRO A 532 0.28 15.10 -25.29
CA PRO A 532 0.63 16.51 -25.33
C PRO A 532 1.50 16.89 -24.13
N VAL A 533 2.54 17.70 -24.38
CA VAL A 533 3.45 18.21 -23.35
C VAL A 533 3.30 19.71 -23.28
N SER A 534 3.06 20.24 -22.07
CA SER A 534 3.06 21.66 -21.80
C SER A 534 4.25 21.99 -20.89
N GLY A 535 5.27 22.63 -21.45
CA GLY A 535 6.53 22.85 -20.73
C GLY A 535 7.46 21.64 -20.77
N SER A 536 8.03 21.26 -19.62
CA SER A 536 9.02 20.17 -19.50
C SER A 536 8.43 18.79 -19.20
N ALA A 537 7.14 18.70 -18.87
CA ALA A 537 6.48 17.45 -18.51
C ALA A 537 5.08 17.35 -19.10
N ALA A 538 4.59 16.15 -19.32
CA ALA A 538 3.20 15.89 -19.63
C ALA A 538 2.33 16.16 -18.38
N ALA A 539 1.07 16.53 -18.60
CA ALA A 539 0.09 16.67 -17.53
C ALA A 539 -0.44 15.30 -17.10
N ASP A 540 -0.89 15.20 -15.85
CA ASP A 540 -1.57 14.01 -15.34
C ASP A 540 -2.85 13.73 -16.13
N THR A 541 -3.25 12.47 -16.16
CA THR A 541 -4.50 12.07 -16.81
C THR A 541 -5.09 10.83 -16.14
N PHE A 542 -6.31 10.46 -16.53
CA PHE A 542 -7.03 9.31 -15.98
C PHE A 542 -7.51 8.41 -17.13
N LEU A 543 -6.94 7.23 -17.26
CA LEU A 543 -7.26 6.27 -18.32
C LEU A 543 -8.67 5.71 -18.13
N ASP A 544 -9.55 5.93 -19.09
CA ASP A 544 -10.90 5.34 -19.09
C ASP A 544 -10.84 3.84 -19.32
N THR A 545 -11.44 3.08 -18.43
CA THR A 545 -11.49 1.61 -18.48
C THR A 545 -12.86 1.08 -18.90
N ALA A 546 -13.80 1.95 -19.33
CA ALA A 546 -15.16 1.54 -19.71
C ALA A 546 -15.23 0.54 -20.87
N GLY A 547 -14.21 0.54 -21.77
CA GLY A 547 -14.09 -0.43 -22.86
C GLY A 547 -13.41 -1.75 -22.47
N LEU A 548 -13.00 -1.92 -21.20
CA LEU A 548 -12.31 -3.10 -20.69
C LEU A 548 -13.25 -3.94 -19.82
N GLY A 549 -12.95 -5.22 -19.72
CA GLY A 549 -13.69 -6.13 -18.87
C GLY A 549 -13.11 -6.26 -17.47
N LYS A 550 -12.16 -7.16 -17.30
CA LYS A 550 -11.43 -7.40 -16.06
C LYS A 550 -9.97 -7.71 -16.40
N GLY A 551 -9.05 -7.03 -15.74
CA GLY A 551 -7.65 -7.28 -16.04
C GLY A 551 -6.67 -6.32 -15.40
N PHE A 552 -5.63 -5.96 -16.16
CA PHE A 552 -4.50 -5.17 -15.64
C PHE A 552 -3.88 -4.29 -16.74
N VAL A 553 -3.37 -3.13 -16.35
CA VAL A 553 -2.78 -2.16 -17.29
C VAL A 553 -1.35 -1.79 -16.90
N TRP A 554 -0.47 -1.72 -17.90
CA TRP A 554 0.89 -1.17 -17.80
C TRP A 554 1.06 0.01 -18.77
N LEU A 555 1.79 1.01 -18.36
CA LEU A 555 2.15 2.16 -19.19
C LEU A 555 3.66 2.41 -19.13
N ASN A 556 4.34 2.38 -20.27
CA ASN A 556 5.79 2.58 -20.36
C ASN A 556 6.60 1.68 -19.39
N GLY A 557 6.10 0.47 -19.11
CA GLY A 557 6.67 -0.46 -18.13
C GLY A 557 6.22 -0.22 -16.67
N HIS A 558 5.51 0.87 -16.38
CA HIS A 558 4.93 1.11 -15.06
C HIS A 558 3.61 0.35 -14.91
N PRO A 559 3.44 -0.48 -13.89
CA PRO A 559 2.17 -1.14 -13.63
C PRO A 559 1.18 -0.13 -13.04
N LEU A 560 0.13 0.20 -13.78
CA LEU A 560 -0.92 1.13 -13.29
C LEU A 560 -1.82 0.43 -12.27
N GLY A 561 -2.29 -0.77 -12.56
CA GLY A 561 -3.11 -1.53 -11.64
C GLY A 561 -4.22 -2.36 -12.30
N ARG A 562 -5.07 -2.92 -11.45
CA ARG A 562 -6.22 -3.74 -11.83
C ARG A 562 -7.37 -2.89 -12.36
N THR A 563 -8.11 -3.47 -13.31
CA THR A 563 -9.34 -2.92 -13.85
C THR A 563 -10.47 -3.93 -13.69
N TRP A 564 -11.69 -3.45 -13.50
CA TRP A 564 -12.88 -4.28 -13.52
C TRP A 564 -14.12 -3.46 -13.91
N SER A 565 -14.83 -3.93 -14.94
CA SER A 565 -16.03 -3.25 -15.47
C SER A 565 -17.18 -3.07 -14.49
N ILE A 566 -17.16 -3.79 -13.36
CA ILE A 566 -18.21 -3.64 -12.32
C ILE A 566 -18.10 -2.32 -11.55
N GLY A 567 -16.93 -1.63 -11.57
CA GLY A 567 -16.71 -0.40 -10.82
C GLY A 567 -16.66 -0.59 -9.29
N PRO A 568 -16.62 0.49 -8.50
CA PRO A 568 -16.96 1.88 -8.83
C PRO A 568 -15.88 2.63 -9.61
N GLN A 569 -14.61 2.17 -9.53
CA GLN A 569 -13.51 2.78 -10.25
C GLN A 569 -13.65 2.54 -11.76
N ARG A 570 -13.72 3.64 -12.53
CA ARG A 570 -13.86 3.66 -13.98
C ARG A 570 -12.63 4.18 -14.70
N THR A 571 -11.69 4.75 -13.98
CA THR A 571 -10.45 5.30 -14.52
C THR A 571 -9.27 4.86 -13.70
N LEU A 572 -8.11 4.64 -14.37
CA LEU A 572 -6.82 4.48 -13.71
C LEU A 572 -6.04 5.79 -13.78
N TYR A 573 -5.48 6.21 -12.65
CA TYR A 573 -4.60 7.38 -12.59
C TYR A 573 -3.31 7.12 -13.38
N VAL A 574 -2.98 8.09 -14.24
CA VAL A 574 -1.76 8.09 -15.06
C VAL A 574 -0.94 9.32 -14.71
N PRO A 575 0.13 9.18 -13.92
CA PRO A 575 1.03 10.28 -13.61
C PRO A 575 1.70 10.85 -14.86
N GLY A 576 1.67 12.16 -15.01
CA GLY A 576 2.29 12.84 -16.16
C GLY A 576 3.79 12.60 -16.27
N VAL A 577 4.47 12.39 -15.13
CA VAL A 577 5.91 12.05 -15.07
C VAL A 577 6.25 10.70 -15.69
N TRP A 578 5.27 9.80 -15.88
CA TRP A 578 5.45 8.53 -16.56
C TRP A 578 5.13 8.60 -18.06
N LEU A 579 4.59 9.74 -18.54
CA LEU A 579 4.27 9.97 -19.93
C LEU A 579 5.46 10.59 -20.70
N LYS A 580 5.61 10.19 -21.94
CA LYS A 580 6.55 10.73 -22.91
C LYS A 580 5.79 11.60 -23.92
N PRO A 581 6.44 12.59 -24.56
CA PRO A 581 5.81 13.38 -25.62
C PRO A 581 5.28 12.52 -26.78
N SER A 582 5.99 11.43 -27.09
CA SER A 582 5.64 10.50 -28.15
C SER A 582 6.07 9.08 -27.84
N GLY A 583 5.42 8.12 -28.47
CA GLY A 583 5.77 6.70 -28.38
C GLY A 583 5.51 6.13 -26.97
N ASN A 584 4.47 6.59 -26.28
CA ASN A 584 4.02 5.91 -25.07
C ASN A 584 3.52 4.52 -25.44
N GLN A 585 3.91 3.53 -24.66
CA GLN A 585 3.49 2.14 -24.83
C GLN A 585 2.50 1.78 -23.75
N ILE A 586 1.31 1.33 -24.14
CA ILE A 586 0.30 0.80 -23.22
C ILE A 586 0.10 -0.69 -23.51
N VAL A 587 0.09 -1.47 -22.44
CA VAL A 587 -0.25 -2.89 -22.48
C VAL A 587 -1.44 -3.12 -21.57
N VAL A 588 -2.42 -3.86 -22.06
CA VAL A 588 -3.63 -4.24 -21.31
C VAL A 588 -3.78 -5.75 -21.35
N LEU A 589 -3.78 -6.41 -20.21
CA LEU A 589 -4.31 -7.77 -20.07
C LEU A 589 -5.81 -7.63 -19.81
N ASP A 590 -6.64 -8.24 -20.67
CA ASP A 590 -8.08 -8.32 -20.44
C ASP A 590 -8.56 -9.77 -20.51
N LEU A 591 -9.24 -10.19 -19.45
CA LEU A 591 -9.72 -11.57 -19.31
C LEU A 591 -11.02 -11.84 -20.07
N LEU A 592 -11.77 -10.80 -20.44
CA LEU A 592 -13.15 -10.89 -20.88
C LEU A 592 -13.40 -10.38 -22.29
N VAL A 593 -12.67 -9.31 -22.67
CA VAL A 593 -12.90 -8.60 -23.93
C VAL A 593 -12.11 -9.24 -25.07
N GLU A 594 -12.77 -9.38 -26.20
CA GLU A 594 -12.18 -9.74 -27.49
C GLU A 594 -12.32 -8.58 -28.48
N GLY A 595 -11.55 -8.61 -29.54
CA GLY A 595 -11.62 -7.57 -30.56
C GLY A 595 -10.42 -6.62 -30.54
N GLN A 596 -10.67 -5.33 -30.69
CA GLN A 596 -9.65 -4.28 -30.79
C GLN A 596 -10.13 -3.04 -30.04
N PRO A 597 -9.88 -2.96 -28.72
CA PRO A 597 -10.32 -1.85 -27.89
C PRO A 597 -9.66 -0.52 -28.34
N VAL A 598 -10.42 0.56 -28.18
CA VAL A 598 -9.93 1.93 -28.31
C VAL A 598 -10.17 2.63 -26.98
N LEU A 599 -9.12 3.17 -26.41
CA LEU A 599 -9.16 3.81 -25.10
C LEU A 599 -9.09 5.34 -25.26
N ALA A 600 -9.46 6.03 -24.18
CA ALA A 600 -9.31 7.47 -24.02
C ALA A 600 -8.90 7.79 -22.58
N THR A 601 -8.56 9.04 -22.32
CA THR A 601 -8.29 9.50 -20.95
C THR A 601 -9.11 10.74 -20.61
N HIS A 602 -9.25 11.02 -19.34
CA HIS A 602 -10.02 12.14 -18.79
C HIS A 602 -9.15 13.05 -17.93
N LYS A 603 -9.62 14.29 -17.73
CA LYS A 603 -8.98 15.28 -16.85
C LYS A 603 -9.27 15.04 -15.38
N GLN A 604 -10.25 14.21 -15.06
CA GLN A 604 -10.70 13.94 -13.70
C GLN A 604 -10.93 12.44 -13.51
N PRO A 605 -10.79 11.91 -12.29
CA PRO A 605 -11.14 10.54 -11.99
C PRO A 605 -12.65 10.32 -12.14
N MET A 606 -13.03 9.11 -12.50
CA MET A 606 -14.42 8.66 -12.49
C MET A 606 -14.55 7.54 -11.46
N LEU A 607 -15.04 7.93 -10.28
CA LEU A 607 -15.41 7.05 -9.18
C LEU A 607 -16.93 7.21 -9.01
N GLY A 608 -17.70 6.15 -9.09
CA GLY A 608 -19.14 6.25 -9.14
C GLY A 608 -19.89 5.08 -8.50
N THR A 609 -21.11 4.87 -8.97
CA THR A 609 -21.89 3.68 -8.59
C THR A 609 -21.45 2.47 -9.40
N PRO A 610 -21.41 1.27 -8.80
CA PRO A 610 -21.13 0.05 -9.54
C PRO A 610 -22.21 -0.23 -10.57
N THR A 611 -21.84 -0.85 -11.68
CA THR A 611 -22.82 -1.50 -12.56
C THR A 611 -23.21 -2.84 -11.95
N ALA A 612 -24.44 -3.28 -12.20
CA ALA A 612 -24.85 -4.63 -11.85
C ALA A 612 -23.81 -5.63 -12.37
N PRO A 613 -23.47 -6.69 -11.62
CA PRO A 613 -22.57 -7.71 -12.11
C PRO A 613 -23.10 -8.21 -13.45
N MET A 614 -22.26 -8.19 -14.46
CA MET A 614 -22.62 -8.88 -15.72
C MET A 614 -22.73 -10.37 -15.40
N PRO A 615 -23.78 -11.04 -15.87
CA PRO A 615 -24.10 -12.41 -15.53
C PRO A 615 -23.01 -13.40 -15.94
#